data_b66fcc3a8f43ac226f4e3cedab0badcc
#
_entry.id   b66fcc3a8f43ac226f4e3cedab0badcc
#
_cell.length_a   1.000
_cell.length_b   1.000
_cell.length_c   1.000
_cell.angle_alpha   90.00
_cell.angle_beta   90.00
_cell.angle_gamma   90.00
#
_symmetry.space_group_name_H-M   'P 1'
#
loop_
_entity.id
_entity.type
_entity.pdbx_description
1 polymer ?
#
loop_
_entity_poly.entity_id
_entity_poly.type
_entity_poly.pdbx_seq_one_letter_code
_entity_poly.pdbx_strand_id
1 'polypeptide(L)'
;MSATTEKPICLVTGASGYLGSCVTSSLEQSGWNVRPLTRNVLPGSSAIRFQLGEEISTSSLTGARALVHCAYDFKQIAWRDVHDINVAGSEKLLGAAREAKIDRLIYISSISAYEGCRSLYGKAKLETENIARSLGAVSIRPGLIWSESPGAMFGRLIHQVENARVLPLFGGGSQIQYMIHEQDLSQLICRLAAGALEPPSEVLTVAHEQPWTFRKILEEIARAKQKRIFFVPVPWRLLWVAIKCAELCHVRLNFKSDSLVSLMSQNPSPKFTLLSLGMNFRPFRLG
;
A
#
# COMPACT_ATOMS: atom_id res chain seq x y z
N MET A 1 39.60 17.23 -9.14
CA MET A 1 39.13 16.42 -8.02
C MET A 1 37.62 16.37 -8.12
N SER A 2 37.08 15.26 -8.63
CA SER A 2 35.63 15.08 -8.74
C SER A 2 35.10 14.85 -7.31
N ALA A 3 34.30 15.77 -6.80
CA ALA A 3 33.60 15.60 -5.55
C ALA A 3 32.65 14.41 -5.76
N THR A 4 32.93 13.27 -5.13
CA THR A 4 31.99 12.16 -4.98
C THR A 4 30.84 12.69 -4.13
N THR A 5 29.81 13.20 -4.79
CA THR A 5 28.56 13.57 -4.10
C THR A 5 28.00 12.29 -3.51
N GLU A 6 28.05 12.18 -2.19
CA GLU A 6 27.44 11.04 -1.48
C GLU A 6 25.96 10.92 -1.90
N LYS A 7 25.55 9.69 -2.22
CA LYS A 7 24.17 9.41 -2.59
C LYS A 7 23.22 9.75 -1.41
N PRO A 8 22.13 10.49 -1.65
CA PRO A 8 21.17 10.81 -0.60
C PRO A 8 20.57 9.54 0.01
N ILE A 9 20.38 9.53 1.32
CA ILE A 9 19.83 8.37 2.04
C ILE A 9 18.30 8.46 2.07
N CYS A 10 17.64 7.37 1.67
CA CYS A 10 16.21 7.19 1.82
C CYS A 10 15.93 5.99 2.74
N LEU A 11 15.13 6.21 3.77
CA LEU A 11 14.65 5.16 4.66
C LEU A 11 13.34 4.57 4.10
N VAL A 12 13.23 3.24 4.07
CA VAL A 12 12.01 2.58 3.58
C VAL A 12 11.55 1.54 4.59
N THR A 13 10.33 1.72 5.15
CA THR A 13 9.70 0.68 5.95
C THR A 13 8.93 -0.29 5.07
N GLY A 14 8.79 -1.54 5.50
CA GLY A 14 8.12 -2.55 4.69
C GLY A 14 8.85 -2.88 3.39
N ALA A 15 10.16 -2.64 3.31
CA ALA A 15 11.00 -2.89 2.14
C ALA A 15 11.01 -4.34 1.66
N SER A 16 10.71 -5.31 2.54
CA SER A 16 10.53 -6.73 2.19
C SER A 16 9.13 -7.06 1.65
N GLY A 17 8.18 -6.13 1.74
CA GLY A 17 6.85 -6.27 1.15
C GLY A 17 6.86 -5.91 -0.34
N TYR A 18 5.77 -6.27 -1.04
CA TYR A 18 5.67 -6.05 -2.48
C TYR A 18 5.95 -4.60 -2.90
N LEU A 19 5.13 -3.65 -2.43
CA LEU A 19 5.32 -2.24 -2.80
C LEU A 19 6.66 -1.69 -2.30
N GLY A 20 7.03 -2.01 -1.06
CA GLY A 20 8.29 -1.54 -0.48
C GLY A 20 9.51 -2.01 -1.26
N SER A 21 9.51 -3.24 -1.80
CA SER A 21 10.59 -3.74 -2.65
C SER A 21 10.65 -3.02 -4.01
N CYS A 22 9.49 -2.77 -4.64
CA CYS A 22 9.42 -1.99 -5.88
C CYS A 22 9.95 -0.56 -5.69
N VAL A 23 9.52 0.10 -4.60
CA VAL A 23 9.99 1.44 -4.24
C VAL A 23 11.50 1.46 -3.96
N THR A 24 12.00 0.48 -3.20
CA THR A 24 13.44 0.34 -2.91
C THR A 24 14.23 0.24 -4.21
N SER A 25 13.87 -0.69 -5.10
CA SER A 25 14.55 -0.86 -6.40
C SER A 25 14.50 0.41 -7.25
N SER A 26 13.36 1.11 -7.30
CA SER A 26 13.22 2.34 -8.07
C SER A 26 14.06 3.49 -7.51
N LEU A 27 14.14 3.62 -6.18
CA LEU A 27 14.99 4.61 -5.51
C LEU A 27 16.48 4.34 -5.77
N GLU A 28 16.93 3.09 -5.66
CA GLU A 28 18.31 2.68 -5.93
C GLU A 28 18.71 2.99 -7.38
N GLN A 29 17.84 2.65 -8.35
CA GLN A 29 18.01 2.99 -9.77
C GLN A 29 18.05 4.51 -10.01
N SER A 30 17.36 5.29 -9.18
CA SER A 30 17.37 6.76 -9.21
C SER A 30 18.54 7.39 -8.45
N GLY A 31 19.52 6.59 -8.00
CA GLY A 31 20.75 7.06 -7.37
C GLY A 31 20.67 7.27 -5.86
N TRP A 32 19.64 6.76 -5.18
CA TRP A 32 19.54 6.82 -3.73
C TRP A 32 20.33 5.70 -3.05
N ASN A 33 20.83 5.97 -1.85
CA ASN A 33 21.28 4.96 -0.90
C ASN A 33 20.08 4.59 -0.03
N VAL A 34 19.44 3.43 -0.30
CA VAL A 34 18.28 2.98 0.46
C VAL A 34 18.72 2.21 1.68
N ARG A 35 18.20 2.61 2.85
CA ARG A 35 18.35 1.89 4.12
C ARG A 35 17.00 1.33 4.55
N PRO A 36 16.79 0.01 4.43
CA PRO A 36 15.55 -0.61 4.86
C PRO A 36 15.37 -0.55 6.38
N LEU A 37 14.17 -0.17 6.83
CA LEU A 37 13.74 -0.35 8.20
C LEU A 37 13.00 -1.68 8.30
N THR A 38 13.58 -2.67 8.98
CA THR A 38 13.11 -4.06 8.98
C THR A 38 13.25 -4.73 10.35
N ARG A 39 12.40 -5.72 10.60
CA ARG A 39 12.46 -6.53 11.83
C ARG A 39 13.73 -7.39 11.92
N ASN A 40 14.18 -7.91 10.78
CA ASN A 40 15.32 -8.80 10.69
C ASN A 40 16.47 -8.10 9.96
N VAL A 41 17.49 -7.71 10.71
CA VAL A 41 18.69 -7.08 10.18
C VAL A 41 19.74 -8.17 9.98
N LEU A 42 20.23 -8.31 8.75
CA LEU A 42 21.33 -9.22 8.45
C LEU A 42 22.67 -8.58 8.82
N PRO A 43 23.63 -9.35 9.35
CA PRO A 43 24.98 -8.86 9.61
C PRO A 43 25.60 -8.21 8.36
N GLY A 44 26.19 -7.02 8.52
CA GLY A 44 26.83 -6.30 7.42
C GLY A 44 25.88 -5.53 6.48
N SER A 45 24.56 -5.61 6.68
CA SER A 45 23.59 -4.81 5.91
C SER A 45 23.50 -3.38 6.44
N SER A 46 23.10 -2.43 5.56
CA SER A 46 22.79 -1.04 5.94
C SER A 46 21.39 -0.88 6.58
N ALA A 47 20.68 -1.97 6.77
CA ALA A 47 19.33 -1.98 7.32
C ALA A 47 19.32 -1.54 8.80
N ILE A 48 18.25 -0.88 9.19
CA ILE A 48 18.00 -0.44 10.56
C ILE A 48 16.91 -1.34 11.17
N ARG A 49 17.13 -1.81 12.40
CA ARG A 49 16.09 -2.56 13.10
C ARG A 49 14.89 -1.69 13.38
N PHE A 50 13.74 -2.13 12.93
CA PHE A 50 12.47 -1.49 13.17
C PHE A 50 11.32 -2.50 13.13
N GLN A 51 10.44 -2.41 14.11
CA GLN A 51 9.17 -3.12 14.13
C GLN A 51 8.04 -2.11 14.38
N LEU A 52 7.01 -2.16 13.53
CA LEU A 52 5.87 -1.27 13.67
C LEU A 52 5.18 -1.49 15.02
N GLY A 53 4.90 -0.41 15.74
CA GLY A 53 4.40 -0.41 17.12
C GLY A 53 5.49 -0.19 18.18
N GLU A 54 6.76 -0.49 17.86
CA GLU A 54 7.90 -0.22 18.77
C GLU A 54 8.44 1.21 18.60
N GLU A 55 9.16 1.69 19.63
CA GLU A 55 9.91 2.95 19.56
C GLU A 55 11.12 2.79 18.61
N ILE A 56 11.48 3.89 17.95
CA ILE A 56 12.70 3.97 17.16
C ILE A 56 13.53 5.17 17.60
N SER A 57 14.83 4.97 17.80
CA SER A 57 15.71 6.07 18.18
C SER A 57 15.87 7.07 17.02
N THR A 58 15.67 8.33 17.31
CA THR A 58 15.88 9.44 16.38
C THR A 58 17.30 9.43 15.80
N SER A 59 18.32 9.05 16.62
CA SER A 59 19.71 8.96 16.19
C SER A 59 19.93 7.95 15.06
N SER A 60 19.16 6.85 15.02
CA SER A 60 19.27 5.85 13.96
C SER A 60 18.71 6.33 12.61
N LEU A 61 17.92 7.40 12.59
CA LEU A 61 17.33 8.00 11.40
C LEU A 61 18.13 9.20 10.87
N THR A 62 19.13 9.67 11.63
CA THR A 62 19.90 10.87 11.31
C THR A 62 20.65 10.73 9.99
N GLY A 63 20.71 11.84 9.22
CA GLY A 63 21.38 11.91 7.92
C GLY A 63 20.53 11.39 6.74
N ALA A 64 19.34 10.86 6.99
CA ALA A 64 18.42 10.53 5.93
C ALA A 64 17.72 11.80 5.38
N ARG A 65 17.56 11.87 4.06
CA ARG A 65 16.86 12.95 3.38
C ARG A 65 15.37 12.67 3.19
N ALA A 66 15.01 11.39 3.05
CA ALA A 66 13.62 10.97 2.85
C ALA A 66 13.28 9.72 3.67
N LEU A 67 12.01 9.60 4.04
CA LEU A 67 11.40 8.40 4.60
C LEU A 67 10.16 8.03 3.80
N VAL A 68 10.10 6.77 3.31
CA VAL A 68 8.91 6.19 2.70
C VAL A 68 8.33 5.13 3.63
N HIS A 69 7.16 5.40 4.19
CA HIS A 69 6.50 4.50 5.13
C HIS A 69 5.47 3.62 4.43
N CYS A 70 5.89 2.40 4.05
CA CYS A 70 5.04 1.39 3.41
C CYS A 70 4.52 0.30 4.37
N ALA A 71 5.11 0.17 5.57
CA ALA A 71 4.75 -0.89 6.49
C ALA A 71 3.30 -0.81 6.97
N TYR A 72 2.67 -1.97 7.09
CA TYR A 72 1.37 -2.18 7.73
C TYR A 72 1.28 -3.61 8.25
N ASP A 73 0.82 -3.80 9.49
CA ASP A 73 0.59 -5.12 10.04
C ASP A 73 -0.86 -5.57 9.82
N PHE A 74 -1.04 -6.51 8.89
CA PHE A 74 -2.33 -7.12 8.56
C PHE A 74 -2.74 -8.24 9.51
N LYS A 75 -1.96 -8.58 10.55
CA LYS A 75 -2.26 -9.73 11.42
C LYS A 75 -3.41 -9.44 12.38
N GLN A 76 -3.59 -8.19 12.75
CA GLN A 76 -4.56 -7.77 13.74
C GLN A 76 -6.00 -7.86 13.22
N ILE A 77 -6.94 -8.20 14.10
CA ILE A 77 -8.37 -8.35 13.80
C ILE A 77 -9.28 -7.55 14.73
N ALA A 78 -8.75 -7.03 15.85
CA ALA A 78 -9.44 -6.14 16.76
C ALA A 78 -8.96 -4.69 16.54
N TRP A 79 -9.88 -3.74 16.65
CA TRP A 79 -9.56 -2.32 16.44
C TRP A 79 -8.43 -1.83 17.33
N ARG A 80 -8.46 -2.18 18.61
CA ARG A 80 -7.41 -1.77 19.57
C ARG A 80 -6.01 -2.15 19.07
N ASP A 81 -5.83 -3.42 18.69
CA ASP A 81 -4.51 -3.91 18.25
C ASP A 81 -4.11 -3.32 16.89
N VAL A 82 -5.10 -3.13 15.99
CA VAL A 82 -4.89 -2.43 14.70
C VAL A 82 -4.42 -1.01 14.95
N HIS A 83 -5.07 -0.28 15.85
CA HIS A 83 -4.73 1.10 16.20
C HIS A 83 -3.35 1.19 16.87
N ASP A 84 -3.11 0.41 17.92
CA ASP A 84 -1.87 0.45 18.69
C ASP A 84 -0.64 0.15 17.84
N ILE A 85 -0.75 -0.84 16.91
CA ILE A 85 0.37 -1.22 16.07
C ILE A 85 0.49 -0.32 14.85
N ASN A 86 -0.61 -0.09 14.10
CA ASN A 86 -0.51 0.57 12.81
C ASN A 86 -0.64 2.10 12.93
N VAL A 87 -1.55 2.60 13.75
CA VAL A 87 -1.75 4.06 13.87
C VAL A 87 -0.71 4.65 14.80
N ALA A 88 -0.71 4.25 16.07
CA ALA A 88 0.24 4.76 17.05
C ALA A 88 1.71 4.41 16.69
N GLY A 89 1.95 3.22 16.12
CA GLY A 89 3.28 2.85 15.61
C GLY A 89 3.75 3.71 14.45
N SER A 90 2.85 4.13 13.56
CA SER A 90 3.19 5.07 12.47
C SER A 90 3.45 6.48 13.00
N GLU A 91 2.67 6.92 14.00
CA GLU A 91 2.88 8.20 14.68
C GLU A 91 4.27 8.29 15.31
N LYS A 92 4.69 7.27 16.07
CA LYS A 92 6.02 7.18 16.66
C LYS A 92 7.13 7.29 15.61
N LEU A 93 7.01 6.52 14.51
CA LEU A 93 8.00 6.54 13.43
C LEU A 93 8.08 7.92 12.77
N LEU A 94 6.94 8.49 12.37
CA LEU A 94 6.89 9.79 11.68
C LEU A 94 7.33 10.92 12.61
N GLY A 95 7.00 10.85 13.90
CA GLY A 95 7.48 11.78 14.94
C GLY A 95 8.99 11.74 15.07
N ALA A 96 9.59 10.55 15.25
CA ALA A 96 11.03 10.38 15.30
C ALA A 96 11.74 10.85 14.04
N ALA A 97 11.13 10.62 12.86
CA ALA A 97 11.66 11.09 11.58
C ALA A 97 11.63 12.62 11.47
N ARG A 98 10.60 13.26 12.01
CA ARG A 98 10.50 14.71 12.08
C ARG A 98 11.54 15.32 13.02
N GLU A 99 11.74 14.71 14.18
CA GLU A 99 12.79 15.09 15.13
C GLU A 99 14.19 14.90 14.56
N ALA A 100 14.41 13.84 13.75
CA ALA A 100 15.65 13.61 13.00
C ALA A 100 15.85 14.60 11.85
N LYS A 101 14.92 15.54 11.64
CA LYS A 101 14.93 16.56 10.58
C LYS A 101 14.99 15.99 9.18
N ILE A 102 14.28 14.88 8.94
CA ILE A 102 14.11 14.32 7.61
C ILE A 102 13.22 15.26 6.78
N ASP A 103 13.72 15.73 5.63
CA ASP A 103 13.05 16.75 4.82
C ASP A 103 11.76 16.22 4.17
N ARG A 104 11.77 14.97 3.70
CA ARG A 104 10.68 14.37 2.89
C ARG A 104 10.11 13.15 3.59
N LEU A 105 8.90 13.29 4.14
CA LEU A 105 8.15 12.22 4.77
C LEU A 105 7.00 11.81 3.84
N ILE A 106 6.97 10.53 3.43
CA ILE A 106 5.97 9.98 2.52
C ILE A 106 5.28 8.80 3.20
N TYR A 107 3.98 8.90 3.37
CA TYR A 107 3.15 7.84 3.93
C TYR A 107 2.31 7.16 2.85
N ILE A 108 2.42 5.84 2.75
CA ILE A 108 1.59 5.07 1.82
C ILE A 108 0.30 4.66 2.50
N SER A 109 -0.76 5.34 2.14
CA SER A 109 -2.14 5.06 2.54
C SER A 109 -2.84 4.09 1.57
N SER A 110 -4.12 4.27 1.30
CA SER A 110 -4.92 3.45 0.40
C SER A 110 -6.16 4.21 -0.06
N ILE A 111 -6.64 3.93 -1.25
CA ILE A 111 -7.96 4.41 -1.73
C ILE A 111 -9.11 3.94 -0.82
N SER A 112 -8.89 2.92 0.02
CA SER A 112 -9.85 2.46 1.04
C SER A 112 -9.96 3.41 2.24
N ALA A 113 -9.05 4.39 2.37
CA ALA A 113 -9.08 5.43 3.39
C ALA A 113 -9.94 6.60 2.93
N TYR A 114 -11.16 6.68 3.38
CA TYR A 114 -12.09 7.77 3.09
C TYR A 114 -13.07 7.96 4.24
N GLU A 115 -13.68 9.12 4.33
CA GLU A 115 -14.67 9.40 5.37
C GLU A 115 -15.88 8.48 5.23
N GLY A 116 -16.23 7.78 6.32
CA GLY A 116 -17.29 6.77 6.32
C GLY A 116 -16.85 5.37 5.88
N CYS A 117 -15.55 5.11 5.66
CA CYS A 117 -15.04 3.77 5.41
C CYS A 117 -15.34 2.81 6.59
N ARG A 118 -15.65 1.55 6.28
CA ARG A 118 -16.13 0.56 7.27
C ARG A 118 -15.06 -0.42 7.70
N SER A 119 -14.05 -0.66 6.88
CA SER A 119 -12.96 -1.59 7.22
C SER A 119 -12.03 -1.01 8.27
N LEU A 120 -11.49 -1.86 9.14
CA LEU A 120 -10.48 -1.47 10.13
C LEU A 120 -9.22 -0.94 9.41
N TYR A 121 -8.87 -1.56 8.29
CA TYR A 121 -7.77 -1.13 7.44
C TYR A 121 -7.97 0.32 6.94
N GLY A 122 -9.13 0.62 6.35
CA GLY A 122 -9.45 1.96 5.85
C GLY A 122 -9.44 3.00 6.96
N LYS A 123 -10.03 2.67 8.14
CA LYS A 123 -10.04 3.55 9.31
C LYS A 123 -8.63 3.85 9.82
N ALA A 124 -7.80 2.81 9.99
CA ALA A 124 -6.42 2.97 10.45
C ALA A 124 -5.61 3.83 9.46
N LYS A 125 -5.76 3.59 8.15
CA LYS A 125 -5.10 4.40 7.12
C LYS A 125 -5.53 5.86 7.18
N LEU A 126 -6.85 6.12 7.31
CA LEU A 126 -7.41 7.48 7.39
C LEU A 126 -6.93 8.22 8.64
N GLU A 127 -6.90 7.56 9.79
CA GLU A 127 -6.43 8.16 11.04
C GLU A 127 -4.93 8.47 10.97
N THR A 128 -4.14 7.56 10.43
CA THR A 128 -2.70 7.79 10.20
C THR A 128 -2.44 8.93 9.20
N GLU A 129 -3.29 9.14 8.20
CA GLU A 129 -3.17 10.28 7.28
C GLU A 129 -3.30 11.64 8.01
N ASN A 130 -4.20 11.73 9.00
CA ASN A 130 -4.37 12.96 9.79
C ASN A 130 -3.11 13.24 10.62
N ILE A 131 -2.54 12.19 11.24
CA ILE A 131 -1.27 12.28 11.98
C ILE A 131 -0.12 12.65 11.02
N ALA A 132 -0.01 11.95 9.88
CA ALA A 132 1.01 12.21 8.88
C ALA A 132 0.99 13.67 8.40
N ARG A 133 -0.21 14.22 8.16
CA ARG A 133 -0.39 15.62 7.78
C ARG A 133 0.10 16.58 8.84
N SER A 134 -0.23 16.36 10.13
CA SER A 134 0.22 17.21 11.24
C SER A 134 1.74 17.21 11.41
N LEU A 135 2.40 16.12 10.97
CA LEU A 135 3.85 15.96 10.98
C LEU A 135 4.52 16.40 9.66
N GLY A 136 3.76 16.97 8.72
CA GLY A 136 4.26 17.44 7.43
C GLY A 136 4.59 16.34 6.43
N ALA A 137 4.04 15.15 6.61
CA ALA A 137 4.21 14.04 5.67
C ALA A 137 3.16 14.10 4.54
N VAL A 138 3.59 13.70 3.33
CA VAL A 138 2.73 13.53 2.17
C VAL A 138 2.08 12.16 2.23
N SER A 139 0.76 12.10 2.22
CA SER A 139 0.02 10.84 2.17
C SER A 139 -0.41 10.51 0.74
N ILE A 140 -0.15 9.28 0.31
CA ILE A 140 -0.55 8.76 -1.00
C ILE A 140 -1.60 7.67 -0.81
N ARG A 141 -2.75 7.80 -1.47
CA ARG A 141 -3.81 6.77 -1.56
C ARG A 141 -3.73 6.06 -2.92
N PRO A 142 -2.95 5.01 -3.06
CA PRO A 142 -2.95 4.24 -4.30
C PRO A 142 -4.26 3.47 -4.47
N GLY A 143 -4.66 3.30 -5.73
CA GLY A 143 -5.65 2.31 -6.13
C GLY A 143 -5.13 0.88 -5.98
N LEU A 144 -5.80 -0.09 -6.59
CA LEU A 144 -5.32 -1.47 -6.63
C LEU A 144 -4.06 -1.56 -7.50
N ILE A 145 -2.94 -1.90 -6.85
CA ILE A 145 -1.63 -1.96 -7.52
C ILE A 145 -1.57 -3.23 -8.37
N TRP A 146 -1.19 -3.08 -9.64
CA TRP A 146 -1.02 -4.17 -10.58
C TRP A 146 0.34 -4.13 -11.28
N SER A 147 0.78 -5.27 -11.77
CA SER A 147 1.96 -5.42 -12.63
C SER A 147 1.89 -6.72 -13.40
N GLU A 148 2.78 -6.90 -14.36
CA GLU A 148 2.97 -8.13 -15.12
C GLU A 148 3.62 -9.23 -14.24
N SER A 149 4.43 -8.84 -13.26
CA SER A 149 5.05 -9.75 -12.28
C SER A 149 4.16 -9.84 -11.05
N PRO A 150 3.49 -10.97 -10.83
CA PRO A 150 2.45 -11.08 -9.81
C PRO A 150 3.00 -10.90 -8.40
N GLY A 151 2.49 -9.90 -7.70
CA GLY A 151 2.78 -9.62 -6.29
C GLY A 151 1.55 -9.15 -5.52
N ALA A 152 1.64 -9.11 -4.20
CA ALA A 152 0.60 -8.65 -3.28
C ALA A 152 -0.81 -9.21 -3.54
N MET A 153 -1.83 -8.36 -3.48
CA MET A 153 -3.22 -8.73 -3.70
C MET A 153 -3.47 -9.14 -5.15
N PHE A 154 -2.91 -8.40 -6.10
CA PHE A 154 -3.10 -8.66 -7.54
C PHE A 154 -2.49 -10.02 -7.94
N GLY A 155 -1.29 -10.35 -7.42
CA GLY A 155 -0.69 -11.67 -7.62
C GLY A 155 -1.54 -12.82 -7.06
N ARG A 156 -2.22 -12.62 -5.93
CA ARG A 156 -3.18 -13.61 -5.41
C ARG A 156 -4.38 -13.80 -6.32
N LEU A 157 -4.89 -12.73 -6.94
CA LEU A 157 -5.97 -12.84 -7.92
C LEU A 157 -5.53 -13.63 -9.15
N ILE A 158 -4.33 -13.35 -9.67
CA ILE A 158 -3.76 -14.13 -10.79
C ILE A 158 -3.64 -15.62 -10.39
N HIS A 159 -3.06 -15.91 -9.24
CA HIS A 159 -2.90 -17.29 -8.76
C HIS A 159 -4.26 -18.02 -8.63
N GLN A 160 -5.29 -17.35 -8.12
CA GLN A 160 -6.63 -17.92 -8.03
C GLN A 160 -7.21 -18.23 -9.41
N VAL A 161 -7.06 -17.31 -10.37
CA VAL A 161 -7.51 -17.49 -11.75
C VAL A 161 -6.78 -18.65 -12.45
N GLU A 162 -5.47 -18.78 -12.22
CA GLU A 162 -4.66 -19.85 -12.83
C GLU A 162 -5.02 -21.23 -12.30
N ASN A 163 -5.37 -21.34 -11.02
CA ASN A 163 -5.53 -22.63 -10.32
C ASN A 163 -6.99 -23.05 -10.05
N ALA A 164 -7.97 -22.19 -10.32
CA ALA A 164 -9.38 -22.51 -10.11
C ALA A 164 -10.16 -22.48 -11.43
N ARG A 165 -11.12 -23.38 -11.59
CA ARG A 165 -12.12 -23.34 -12.66
C ARG A 165 -13.39 -22.61 -12.26
N VAL A 166 -13.63 -22.53 -10.95
CA VAL A 166 -14.81 -21.89 -10.37
C VAL A 166 -14.32 -20.89 -9.32
N LEU A 167 -14.73 -19.64 -9.45
CA LEU A 167 -14.38 -18.58 -8.48
C LEU A 167 -15.65 -18.02 -7.83
N PRO A 168 -15.64 -17.83 -6.50
CA PRO A 168 -16.71 -17.13 -5.82
C PRO A 168 -16.67 -15.64 -6.19
N LEU A 169 -17.84 -15.10 -6.53
CA LEU A 169 -18.00 -13.70 -6.87
C LEU A 169 -18.90 -13.02 -5.83
N PHE A 170 -18.31 -12.16 -5.01
CA PHE A 170 -19.02 -11.48 -3.93
C PHE A 170 -19.80 -10.29 -4.50
N GLY A 171 -21.09 -10.14 -4.07
CA GLY A 171 -21.93 -9.04 -4.52
C GLY A 171 -22.02 -8.92 -6.05
N GLY A 172 -21.97 -10.04 -6.77
CA GLY A 172 -21.98 -10.06 -8.24
C GLY A 172 -20.72 -9.50 -8.90
N GLY A 173 -19.69 -9.13 -8.12
CA GLY A 173 -18.45 -8.55 -8.64
C GLY A 173 -18.57 -7.14 -9.17
N SER A 174 -19.61 -6.40 -8.76
CA SER A 174 -19.89 -5.03 -9.20
C SER A 174 -19.03 -3.96 -8.53
N GLN A 175 -18.23 -4.34 -7.50
CA GLN A 175 -17.38 -3.41 -6.77
C GLN A 175 -16.38 -2.74 -7.70
N ILE A 176 -16.36 -1.41 -7.68
CA ILE A 176 -15.46 -0.63 -8.53
C ILE A 176 -14.05 -0.59 -7.92
N GLN A 177 -13.07 -0.84 -8.75
CA GLN A 177 -11.66 -0.70 -8.44
C GLN A 177 -11.02 0.28 -9.42
N TYR A 178 -10.07 1.04 -8.94
CA TYR A 178 -9.22 1.89 -9.76
C TYR A 178 -7.80 1.35 -9.68
N MET A 179 -7.16 1.20 -10.83
CA MET A 179 -5.91 0.48 -10.97
C MET A 179 -4.73 1.45 -11.08
N ILE A 180 -3.60 1.08 -10.47
CA ILE A 180 -2.34 1.79 -10.65
C ILE A 180 -1.21 0.80 -10.91
N HIS A 181 -0.37 1.10 -11.90
CA HIS A 181 0.79 0.27 -12.17
C HIS A 181 1.89 0.52 -11.13
N GLU A 182 2.55 -0.54 -10.67
CA GLU A 182 3.59 -0.46 -9.63
C GLU A 182 4.73 0.50 -9.97
N GLN A 183 5.14 0.53 -11.24
CA GLN A 183 6.22 1.43 -11.69
C GLN A 183 5.78 2.89 -11.68
N ASP A 184 4.55 3.19 -12.08
CA ASP A 184 4.03 4.56 -12.08
C ASP A 184 3.93 5.10 -10.65
N LEU A 185 3.48 4.26 -9.71
CA LEU A 185 3.46 4.58 -8.29
C LEU A 185 4.87 4.78 -7.72
N SER A 186 5.80 3.87 -8.05
CA SER A 186 7.19 3.96 -7.58
C SER A 186 7.90 5.20 -8.13
N GLN A 187 7.67 5.56 -9.40
CA GLN A 187 8.21 6.79 -10.00
C GLN A 187 7.66 8.05 -9.32
N LEU A 188 6.37 8.08 -8.99
CA LEU A 188 5.78 9.18 -8.22
C LEU A 188 6.47 9.33 -6.86
N ILE A 189 6.65 8.23 -6.15
CA ILE A 189 7.32 8.21 -4.84
C ILE A 189 8.76 8.71 -4.96
N CYS A 190 9.51 8.27 -5.97
CA CYS A 190 10.88 8.73 -6.23
C CYS A 190 10.93 10.25 -6.50
N ARG A 191 10.01 10.80 -7.30
CA ARG A 191 9.93 12.23 -7.58
C ARG A 191 9.63 13.06 -6.33
N LEU A 192 8.71 12.57 -5.46
CA LEU A 192 8.40 13.20 -4.18
C LEU A 192 9.60 13.16 -3.23
N ALA A 193 10.28 12.02 -3.11
CA ALA A 193 11.48 11.86 -2.28
C ALA A 193 12.61 12.79 -2.73
N ALA A 194 12.78 12.97 -4.03
CA ALA A 194 13.77 13.85 -4.61
C ALA A 194 13.44 15.36 -4.49
N GLY A 195 12.20 15.71 -4.13
CA GLY A 195 11.71 17.09 -4.17
C GLY A 195 11.53 17.62 -5.60
N ALA A 196 11.47 16.72 -6.58
CA ALA A 196 11.22 17.08 -7.98
C ALA A 196 9.73 17.30 -8.28
N LEU A 197 8.90 17.07 -7.29
CA LEU A 197 7.47 17.29 -7.32
C LEU A 197 7.04 17.85 -5.95
N GLU A 198 6.46 19.04 -5.95
CA GLU A 198 5.82 19.59 -4.75
C GLU A 198 4.38 19.09 -4.70
N PRO A 199 4.03 18.34 -3.66
CA PRO A 199 2.67 17.83 -3.51
C PRO A 199 1.72 18.96 -3.15
N PRO A 200 0.45 18.89 -3.57
CA PRO A 200 -0.58 19.74 -3.00
C PRO A 200 -0.73 19.45 -1.50
N SER A 201 -1.31 20.39 -0.75
CA SER A 201 -1.56 20.24 0.70
C SER A 201 -2.53 19.10 1.04
N GLU A 202 -3.21 18.55 0.03
CA GLU A 202 -4.18 17.46 0.17
C GLU A 202 -3.52 16.10 -0.03
N VAL A 203 -4.23 15.06 0.45
CA VAL A 203 -3.84 13.66 0.23
C VAL A 203 -3.90 13.30 -1.25
N LEU A 204 -2.85 12.67 -1.76
CA LEU A 204 -2.74 12.27 -3.16
C LEU A 204 -3.50 10.95 -3.41
N THR A 205 -4.65 10.99 -4.06
CA THR A 205 -5.33 9.79 -4.55
C THR A 205 -4.85 9.49 -5.96
N VAL A 206 -4.17 8.34 -6.13
CA VAL A 206 -3.42 8.02 -7.34
C VAL A 206 -3.84 6.66 -7.92
N ALA A 207 -4.49 6.71 -9.07
CA ALA A 207 -4.87 5.57 -9.90
C ALA A 207 -5.24 6.07 -11.29
N HIS A 208 -5.29 5.19 -12.27
CA HIS A 208 -5.91 5.51 -13.54
C HIS A 208 -7.42 5.70 -13.35
N GLU A 209 -8.00 6.74 -13.92
CA GLU A 209 -9.39 7.15 -13.69
C GLU A 209 -10.44 6.17 -14.24
N GLN A 210 -10.05 5.26 -15.13
CA GLN A 210 -10.94 4.24 -15.67
C GLN A 210 -11.41 3.28 -14.56
N PRO A 211 -12.71 3.21 -14.29
CA PRO A 211 -13.25 2.28 -13.31
C PRO A 211 -13.28 0.85 -13.85
N TRP A 212 -12.90 -0.10 -13.03
CA TRP A 212 -12.97 -1.53 -13.32
C TRP A 212 -13.86 -2.21 -12.30
N THR A 213 -14.85 -2.99 -12.73
CA THR A 213 -15.55 -3.87 -11.78
C THR A 213 -14.63 -5.03 -11.41
N PHE A 214 -14.76 -5.51 -10.17
CA PHE A 214 -13.96 -6.64 -9.69
C PHE A 214 -14.12 -7.87 -10.62
N ARG A 215 -15.33 -8.11 -11.13
CA ARG A 215 -15.60 -9.14 -12.13
C ARG A 215 -14.78 -8.94 -13.41
N LYS A 216 -14.79 -7.73 -13.98
CA LYS A 216 -14.02 -7.42 -15.21
C LYS A 216 -12.52 -7.59 -15.01
N ILE A 217 -11.99 -7.28 -13.82
CA ILE A 217 -10.57 -7.54 -13.50
C ILE A 217 -10.28 -9.04 -13.58
N LEU A 218 -11.11 -9.89 -12.97
CA LEU A 218 -10.94 -11.34 -13.02
C LEU A 218 -11.10 -11.89 -14.45
N GLU A 219 -12.04 -11.37 -15.23
CA GLU A 219 -12.23 -11.72 -16.64
C GLU A 219 -11.00 -11.34 -17.49
N GLU A 220 -10.42 -10.17 -17.24
CA GLU A 220 -9.21 -9.71 -17.94
C GLU A 220 -7.98 -10.57 -17.57
N ILE A 221 -7.83 -10.94 -16.30
CA ILE A 221 -6.79 -11.88 -15.86
C ILE A 221 -7.00 -13.25 -16.56
N ALA A 222 -8.24 -13.74 -16.59
CA ALA A 222 -8.57 -15.02 -17.22
C ALA A 222 -8.27 -15.00 -18.73
N ARG A 223 -8.58 -13.91 -19.41
CA ARG A 223 -8.27 -13.68 -20.82
C ARG A 223 -6.75 -13.74 -21.07
N ALA A 224 -5.98 -12.97 -20.30
CA ALA A 224 -4.52 -12.91 -20.42
C ALA A 224 -3.85 -14.27 -20.13
N LYS A 225 -4.43 -15.06 -19.23
CA LYS A 225 -3.93 -16.41 -18.86
C LYS A 225 -4.56 -17.52 -19.70
N GLN A 226 -5.38 -17.19 -20.69
CA GLN A 226 -6.09 -18.16 -21.55
C GLN A 226 -6.88 -19.21 -20.77
N LYS A 227 -7.50 -18.79 -19.64
CA LYS A 227 -8.30 -19.64 -18.74
C LYS A 227 -9.79 -19.39 -18.94
N ARG A 228 -10.58 -20.45 -18.85
CA ARG A 228 -12.06 -20.38 -18.75
C ARG A 228 -12.45 -20.51 -17.28
N ILE A 229 -13.16 -19.52 -16.76
CA ILE A 229 -13.58 -19.46 -15.36
C ILE A 229 -15.09 -19.30 -15.30
N PHE A 230 -15.69 -20.05 -14.39
CA PHE A 230 -17.10 -19.93 -14.04
C PHE A 230 -17.20 -19.14 -12.72
N PHE A 231 -18.04 -18.12 -12.71
CA PHE A 231 -18.30 -17.32 -11.51
C PHE A 231 -19.55 -17.83 -10.81
N VAL A 232 -19.43 -18.08 -9.50
CA VAL A 232 -20.55 -18.46 -8.64
C VAL A 232 -20.84 -17.28 -7.71
N PRO A 233 -22.05 -16.70 -7.78
CA PRO A 233 -22.42 -15.62 -6.88
C PRO A 233 -22.51 -16.15 -5.44
N VAL A 234 -21.80 -15.48 -4.53
CA VAL A 234 -21.79 -15.82 -3.10
C VAL A 234 -22.32 -14.63 -2.30
N PRO A 235 -23.32 -14.84 -1.43
CA PRO A 235 -23.79 -13.81 -0.52
C PRO A 235 -22.65 -13.38 0.43
N TRP A 236 -22.10 -12.21 0.22
CA TRP A 236 -20.89 -11.76 0.94
C TRP A 236 -21.07 -11.70 2.46
N ARG A 237 -22.31 -11.42 2.94
CA ARG A 237 -22.59 -11.36 4.38
C ARG A 237 -22.46 -12.74 5.06
N LEU A 238 -22.90 -13.80 4.39
CA LEU A 238 -22.74 -15.18 4.91
C LEU A 238 -21.27 -15.57 4.96
N LEU A 239 -20.52 -15.25 3.90
CA LEU A 239 -19.08 -15.48 3.89
C LEU A 239 -18.37 -14.67 4.98
N TRP A 240 -18.75 -13.41 5.17
CA TRP A 240 -18.18 -12.58 6.22
C TRP A 240 -18.38 -13.21 7.61
N VAL A 241 -19.59 -13.69 7.91
CA VAL A 241 -19.87 -14.39 9.17
C VAL A 241 -18.98 -15.62 9.31
N ALA A 242 -18.89 -16.46 8.27
CA ALA A 242 -18.06 -17.66 8.30
C ALA A 242 -16.57 -17.35 8.54
N ILE A 243 -16.02 -16.35 7.83
CA ILE A 243 -14.64 -15.91 8.03
C ILE A 243 -14.46 -15.35 9.44
N LYS A 244 -15.39 -14.54 9.93
CA LYS A 244 -15.33 -13.95 11.27
C LYS A 244 -15.35 -15.00 12.37
N CYS A 245 -16.20 -16.01 12.25
CA CYS A 245 -16.21 -17.15 13.17
C CYS A 245 -14.87 -17.91 13.15
N ALA A 246 -14.32 -18.16 11.97
CA ALA A 246 -13.02 -18.82 11.84
C ALA A 246 -11.88 -17.99 12.46
N GLU A 247 -11.89 -16.64 12.27
CA GLU A 247 -10.93 -15.74 12.93
C GLU A 247 -11.03 -15.80 14.46
N LEU A 248 -12.25 -15.83 15.00
CA LEU A 248 -12.48 -15.97 16.46
C LEU A 248 -12.02 -17.33 16.99
N CYS A 249 -12.11 -18.38 16.19
CA CYS A 249 -11.57 -19.71 16.49
C CYS A 249 -10.05 -19.82 16.22
N HIS A 250 -9.35 -18.70 15.95
CA HIS A 250 -7.91 -18.66 15.66
C HIS A 250 -7.48 -19.48 14.44
N VAL A 251 -8.41 -19.78 13.51
CA VAL A 251 -8.07 -20.44 12.25
C VAL A 251 -7.32 -19.47 11.35
N ARG A 252 -6.15 -19.87 10.88
CA ARG A 252 -5.33 -19.05 9.97
C ARG A 252 -5.94 -19.07 8.56
N LEU A 253 -6.55 -17.98 8.17
CA LEU A 253 -7.09 -17.79 6.82
C LEU A 253 -6.19 -16.87 6.00
N ASN A 254 -6.08 -17.17 4.71
CA ASN A 254 -5.34 -16.33 3.76
C ASN A 254 -6.09 -15.03 3.39
N PHE A 255 -7.38 -14.97 3.69
CA PHE A 255 -8.27 -13.85 3.43
C PHE A 255 -9.05 -13.49 4.71
N LYS A 256 -9.01 -12.22 5.10
CA LYS A 256 -9.63 -11.75 6.35
C LYS A 256 -11.01 -11.17 6.12
N SER A 257 -11.85 -11.21 7.16
CA SER A 257 -13.18 -10.60 7.17
C SER A 257 -13.11 -9.10 6.86
N ASP A 258 -12.09 -8.39 7.36
CA ASP A 258 -11.87 -6.97 7.10
C ASP A 258 -11.51 -6.68 5.63
N SER A 259 -10.78 -7.56 4.97
CA SER A 259 -10.49 -7.45 3.54
C SER A 259 -11.76 -7.54 2.69
N LEU A 260 -12.72 -8.39 3.10
CA LEU A 260 -14.03 -8.47 2.44
C LEU A 260 -14.82 -7.18 2.65
N VAL A 261 -14.83 -6.64 3.87
CA VAL A 261 -15.47 -5.35 4.17
C VAL A 261 -14.85 -4.24 3.34
N SER A 262 -13.52 -4.19 3.24
CA SER A 262 -12.80 -3.21 2.42
C SER A 262 -13.18 -3.31 0.94
N LEU A 263 -13.28 -4.53 0.40
CA LEU A 263 -13.69 -4.76 -0.99
C LEU A 263 -15.14 -4.33 -1.25
N MET A 264 -16.05 -4.62 -0.30
CA MET A 264 -17.49 -4.33 -0.43
C MET A 264 -17.84 -2.87 -0.15
N SER A 265 -17.01 -2.15 0.61
CA SER A 265 -17.22 -0.75 1.00
C SER A 265 -16.15 0.11 0.34
N GLN A 266 -16.34 0.42 -0.94
CA GLN A 266 -15.43 1.26 -1.71
C GLN A 266 -15.81 2.73 -1.60
N ASN A 267 -14.84 3.63 -1.80
CA ASN A 267 -15.12 5.06 -1.92
C ASN A 267 -16.03 5.30 -3.15
N PRO A 268 -17.24 5.85 -2.97
CA PRO A 268 -18.17 6.04 -4.08
C PRO A 268 -17.71 7.13 -5.06
N SER A 269 -16.86 8.05 -4.62
CA SER A 269 -16.45 9.23 -5.40
C SER A 269 -15.01 9.62 -5.07
N PRO A 270 -14.01 8.81 -5.46
CA PRO A 270 -12.62 9.15 -5.23
C PRO A 270 -12.23 10.39 -6.06
N LYS A 271 -11.57 11.35 -5.41
CA LYS A 271 -11.02 12.52 -6.10
C LYS A 271 -9.57 12.23 -6.48
N PHE A 272 -9.31 12.09 -7.77
CA PHE A 272 -7.95 11.83 -8.27
C PHE A 272 -7.14 13.13 -8.39
N THR A 273 -5.85 13.03 -8.08
CA THR A 273 -4.92 14.17 -8.08
C THR A 273 -4.01 14.18 -9.32
N LEU A 274 -4.32 13.39 -10.34
CA LEU A 274 -3.49 13.15 -11.53
C LEU A 274 -3.13 14.42 -12.31
N LEU A 275 -4.13 15.25 -12.59
CA LEU A 275 -3.95 16.45 -13.43
C LEU A 275 -3.03 17.48 -12.77
N SER A 276 -3.08 17.59 -11.43
CA SER A 276 -2.23 18.52 -10.69
C SER A 276 -0.78 18.08 -10.59
N LEU A 277 -0.49 16.77 -10.81
CA LEU A 277 0.85 16.21 -10.74
C LEU A 277 1.58 16.20 -12.10
N GLY A 278 0.89 16.49 -13.19
CA GLY A 278 1.47 16.41 -14.55
C GLY A 278 1.97 14.99 -14.89
N MET A 279 1.34 13.96 -14.33
CA MET A 279 1.67 12.56 -14.56
C MET A 279 0.52 11.83 -15.24
N ASN A 280 0.84 11.00 -16.21
CA ASN A 280 -0.11 10.07 -16.81
C ASN A 280 0.19 8.66 -16.27
N PHE A 281 -0.83 8.03 -15.69
CA PHE A 281 -0.73 6.64 -15.27
C PHE A 281 -1.24 5.73 -16.39
N ARG A 282 -0.55 4.64 -16.61
CA ARG A 282 -0.94 3.70 -17.65
C ARG A 282 -2.25 2.99 -17.31
N PRO A 283 -3.12 2.77 -18.32
CA PRO A 283 -4.37 2.05 -18.12
C PRO A 283 -4.07 0.59 -17.79
N PHE A 284 -4.96 -0.02 -16.99
CA PHE A 284 -4.86 -1.44 -16.69
C PHE A 284 -5.10 -2.26 -17.95
N ARG A 285 -4.10 -3.04 -18.32
CA ARG A 285 -4.15 -3.98 -19.44
C ARG A 285 -3.11 -5.07 -19.20
N LEU A 286 -3.55 -6.32 -19.25
CA LEU A 286 -2.65 -7.48 -19.26
C LEU A 286 -2.42 -7.91 -20.69
N GLY A 287 -1.16 -8.12 -21.04
CA GLY A 287 -0.69 -8.48 -22.38
C GLY A 287 -1.20 -9.83 -22.85
#